data_8c8aef656df77a8740811bbb63b6f962
#
_entry.id   8c8aef656df77a8740811bbb63b6f962
#
_cell.length_a   1.000
_cell.length_b   1.000
_cell.length_c   1.000
_cell.angle_alpha   90.00
_cell.angle_beta   90.00
_cell.angle_gamma   90.00
#
_symmetry.space_group_name_H-M   'P 1'
#
loop_
_entity.id
_entity.type
_entity.pdbx_description
1 polymer ?
#
loop_
_entity_poly.entity_id
_entity_poly.type
_entity_poly.pdbx_seq_one_letter_code
_entity_poly.pdbx_strand_id
1 'polypeptide(L)'
;MIDRLFAERLIDKLSQFTEYNINIMDEDGIIIASRMKERVGTFHEVAFQLMKGDEDSRVVTKEDSDKGVKCGVNMVVHVNKRKEGVVGLSGDPREIMPVAKIVKMSVELMLEYESYKFESLRKYNLKEQLIHLILYSDDFVREDLTKYIVALNLEEDMVRVPILIECKDSTVSGEKLRQLLEDNKYFSRQDFVDITREGFLVIFKSIDCPIGYIMQDYKYMIAEYLAAFLQYIRHADIKSGIYIGPLQNDIMYYRQAYLYCLWMQKNIRKSGSFYFYDYIVKYLESMASMTEFHTLFLMLKQKLGQKFIDNYLETIGALIEKEYNLNNASDWLHVHKNTLVYRLDKIREILNMNPLAKNYYLLRK
;
A
#
# COMPACT_ATOMS: atom_id res chain seq x y z
N MET A 1 -25.48 8.11 16.11
CA MET A 1 -26.79 7.46 16.42
C MET A 1 -26.54 5.99 16.67
N ILE A 2 -27.01 5.46 17.79
CA ILE A 2 -26.82 4.04 18.18
C ILE A 2 -27.71 3.16 17.29
N ASP A 3 -27.08 2.25 16.53
CA ASP A 3 -27.82 1.26 15.70
C ASP A 3 -28.52 0.22 16.60
N ARG A 4 -29.75 -0.16 16.24
CA ARG A 4 -30.55 -1.11 16.99
C ARG A 4 -29.89 -2.50 17.11
N LEU A 5 -29.36 -3.04 16.02
CA LEU A 5 -28.71 -4.36 16.04
C LEU A 5 -27.44 -4.36 16.91
N PHE A 6 -26.72 -3.26 16.90
CA PHE A 6 -25.59 -3.06 17.80
C PHE A 6 -26.03 -3.01 19.26
N ALA A 7 -27.06 -2.21 19.57
CA ALA A 7 -27.62 -2.09 20.92
C ALA A 7 -28.13 -3.44 21.46
N GLU A 8 -28.82 -4.24 20.65
CA GLU A 8 -29.28 -5.60 21.01
C GLU A 8 -28.10 -6.52 21.35
N ARG A 9 -27.06 -6.58 20.51
CA ARG A 9 -25.84 -7.37 20.79
C ARG A 9 -25.14 -6.93 22.08
N LEU A 10 -25.16 -5.64 22.36
CA LEU A 10 -24.56 -5.06 23.54
C LEU A 10 -25.31 -5.47 24.81
N ILE A 11 -26.65 -5.37 24.79
CA ILE A 11 -27.51 -5.84 25.88
C ILE A 11 -27.28 -7.34 26.14
N ASP A 12 -27.21 -8.18 25.11
CA ASP A 12 -26.99 -9.61 25.25
C ASP A 12 -25.65 -9.92 25.95
N LYS A 13 -24.60 -9.16 25.63
CA LYS A 13 -23.29 -9.31 26.30
C LYS A 13 -23.34 -8.79 27.75
N LEU A 14 -23.86 -7.61 27.98
CA LEU A 14 -23.91 -7.01 29.32
C LEU A 14 -24.81 -7.79 30.27
N SER A 15 -25.89 -8.41 29.77
CA SER A 15 -26.80 -9.25 30.54
C SER A 15 -26.19 -10.52 31.12
N GLN A 16 -24.99 -10.91 30.62
CA GLN A 16 -24.23 -12.04 31.19
C GLN A 16 -23.52 -11.67 32.50
N PHE A 17 -23.31 -10.38 32.75
CA PHE A 17 -22.55 -9.89 33.90
C PHE A 17 -23.39 -9.21 34.96
N THR A 18 -24.67 -8.98 34.72
CA THR A 18 -25.58 -8.35 35.67
C THR A 18 -27.01 -8.87 35.54
N GLU A 19 -27.70 -8.97 36.65
CA GLU A 19 -29.12 -9.34 36.71
C GLU A 19 -30.07 -8.15 36.51
N TYR A 20 -29.57 -6.96 36.61
CA TYR A 20 -30.38 -5.74 36.45
C TYR A 20 -30.90 -5.58 35.03
N ASN A 21 -32.10 -5.02 34.89
CA ASN A 21 -32.61 -4.69 33.57
C ASN A 21 -31.89 -3.48 33.01
N ILE A 22 -31.19 -3.67 31.87
CA ILE A 22 -30.53 -2.62 31.14
C ILE A 22 -31.39 -2.24 29.93
N ASN A 23 -31.55 -0.94 29.68
CA ASN A 23 -32.18 -0.38 28.51
C ASN A 23 -31.21 0.57 27.81
N ILE A 24 -31.24 0.56 26.47
CA ILE A 24 -30.55 1.55 25.65
C ILE A 24 -31.62 2.31 24.88
N MET A 25 -31.61 3.64 24.98
CA MET A 25 -32.56 4.53 24.32
C MET A 25 -31.83 5.43 23.33
N ASP A 26 -32.52 5.76 22.27
CA ASP A 26 -32.02 6.66 21.20
C ASP A 26 -32.21 8.15 21.57
N GLU A 27 -31.91 9.02 20.61
CA GLU A 27 -32.04 10.48 20.76
C GLU A 27 -33.48 11.00 20.94
N ASP A 28 -34.47 10.20 20.55
CA ASP A 28 -35.89 10.47 20.70
C ASP A 28 -36.51 9.85 21.97
N GLY A 29 -35.68 9.22 22.81
CA GLY A 29 -36.12 8.57 24.03
C GLY A 29 -36.81 7.23 23.81
N ILE A 30 -36.71 6.62 22.61
CA ILE A 30 -37.27 5.29 22.33
C ILE A 30 -36.31 4.24 22.81
N ILE A 31 -36.79 3.23 23.52
CA ILE A 31 -35.99 2.07 23.92
C ILE A 31 -35.69 1.21 22.69
N ILE A 32 -34.47 1.25 22.21
CA ILE A 32 -34.03 0.51 21.02
C ILE A 32 -33.53 -0.90 21.35
N ALA A 33 -33.07 -1.12 22.58
CA ALA A 33 -32.70 -2.42 23.11
C ALA A 33 -32.94 -2.51 24.61
N SER A 34 -33.39 -3.68 25.08
CA SER A 34 -33.65 -3.96 26.48
C SER A 34 -33.48 -5.42 26.80
N ARG A 35 -33.04 -5.75 28.05
CA ARG A 35 -33.09 -7.11 28.55
C ARG A 35 -34.54 -7.63 28.65
N MET A 36 -35.49 -6.74 28.99
CA MET A 36 -36.94 -6.98 28.91
C MET A 36 -37.43 -6.60 27.52
N LYS A 37 -37.56 -7.59 26.64
CA LYS A 37 -37.86 -7.36 25.20
C LYS A 37 -39.21 -6.67 24.96
N GLU A 38 -40.18 -6.79 25.88
CA GLU A 38 -41.47 -6.12 25.82
C GLU A 38 -41.35 -4.58 25.96
N ARG A 39 -40.22 -4.10 26.41
CA ARG A 39 -39.96 -2.66 26.51
C ARG A 39 -39.40 -2.03 25.24
N VAL A 40 -38.90 -2.82 24.35
CA VAL A 40 -38.33 -2.33 23.08
C VAL A 40 -39.41 -1.66 22.22
N GLY A 41 -39.15 -0.48 21.73
CA GLY A 41 -40.07 0.34 20.98
C GLY A 41 -40.94 1.25 21.83
N THR A 42 -40.87 1.18 23.18
CA THR A 42 -41.64 2.08 24.08
C THR A 42 -40.86 3.37 24.33
N PHE A 43 -41.61 4.45 24.57
CA PHE A 43 -41.07 5.76 24.90
C PHE A 43 -40.66 5.86 26.38
N HIS A 44 -39.55 6.55 26.65
CA HIS A 44 -38.99 6.77 27.97
C HIS A 44 -38.76 8.26 28.19
N GLU A 45 -39.65 8.93 28.93
CA GLU A 45 -39.68 10.37 29.15
C GLU A 45 -38.35 10.93 29.68
N VAL A 46 -37.74 10.27 30.71
CA VAL A 46 -36.48 10.71 31.32
C VAL A 46 -35.32 10.67 30.31
N ALA A 47 -35.28 9.67 29.45
CA ALA A 47 -34.24 9.58 28.42
C ALA A 47 -34.37 10.73 27.40
N PHE A 48 -35.60 11.01 26.95
CA PHE A 48 -35.86 12.12 26.05
C PHE A 48 -35.43 13.46 26.66
N GLN A 49 -35.78 13.69 27.93
CA GLN A 49 -35.41 14.95 28.65
C GLN A 49 -33.89 15.07 28.80
N LEU A 50 -33.16 13.99 29.11
CA LEU A 50 -31.70 13.97 29.19
C LEU A 50 -31.03 14.29 27.84
N MET A 51 -31.59 13.78 26.73
CA MET A 51 -31.06 14.07 25.38
C MET A 51 -31.26 15.54 25.00
N LYS A 52 -32.36 16.15 25.37
CA LYS A 52 -32.68 17.55 25.01
C LYS A 52 -32.15 18.58 26.02
N GLY A 53 -31.88 18.18 27.28
CA GLY A 53 -31.39 19.07 28.36
C GLY A 53 -29.86 19.05 28.48
N ASP A 54 -29.34 19.67 29.53
CA ASP A 54 -27.92 19.80 29.82
C ASP A 54 -27.41 18.77 30.84
N GLU A 55 -28.33 18.00 31.46
CA GLU A 55 -27.97 16.98 32.43
C GLU A 55 -27.38 15.73 31.75
N ASP A 56 -26.39 15.10 32.38
CA ASP A 56 -25.76 13.86 31.90
C ASP A 56 -26.30 12.58 32.58
N SER A 57 -27.04 12.75 33.67
CA SER A 57 -27.62 11.62 34.37
C SER A 57 -28.82 12.04 35.25
N ARG A 58 -29.77 11.12 35.44
CA ARG A 58 -30.90 11.31 36.33
C ARG A 58 -31.24 10.05 37.10
N VAL A 59 -31.43 10.22 38.37
CA VAL A 59 -31.92 9.19 39.30
C VAL A 59 -33.43 9.27 39.42
N VAL A 60 -34.11 8.16 39.27
CA VAL A 60 -35.54 8.04 39.43
C VAL A 60 -35.84 7.19 40.66
N THR A 61 -36.51 7.78 41.67
CA THR A 61 -36.81 7.11 42.94
C THR A 61 -38.26 6.61 43.03
N LYS A 62 -39.13 7.04 42.10
CA LYS A 62 -40.53 6.62 42.04
C LYS A 62 -40.85 6.19 40.59
N GLU A 63 -41.63 5.09 40.47
CA GLU A 63 -42.13 4.66 39.18
C GLU A 63 -43.25 5.56 38.67
N ASP A 64 -43.27 5.79 37.37
CA ASP A 64 -44.31 6.49 36.63
C ASP A 64 -44.63 5.70 35.38
N SER A 65 -45.63 4.83 35.47
CA SER A 65 -46.02 3.91 34.41
C SER A 65 -46.52 4.63 33.17
N ASP A 66 -47.19 5.78 33.32
CA ASP A 66 -47.72 6.54 32.20
C ASP A 66 -46.62 7.21 31.36
N LYS A 67 -45.44 7.41 31.97
CA LYS A 67 -44.24 7.95 31.30
C LYS A 67 -43.22 6.87 30.95
N GLY A 68 -43.56 5.61 31.14
CA GLY A 68 -42.66 4.46 30.85
C GLY A 68 -41.44 4.42 31.79
N VAL A 69 -41.48 5.07 32.95
CA VAL A 69 -40.33 5.27 33.83
C VAL A 69 -40.40 4.31 35.03
N LYS A 70 -39.33 3.53 35.23
CA LYS A 70 -39.10 2.70 36.42
C LYS A 70 -38.06 3.31 37.33
N CYS A 71 -38.14 2.94 38.64
CA CYS A 71 -37.12 3.30 39.63
C CYS A 71 -35.73 2.83 39.08
N GLY A 72 -34.76 3.72 39.07
CA GLY A 72 -33.45 3.40 38.48
C GLY A 72 -32.55 4.61 38.21
N VAL A 73 -31.55 4.38 37.41
CA VAL A 73 -30.55 5.38 36.99
C VAL A 73 -30.50 5.43 35.46
N ASN A 74 -30.58 6.64 34.92
CA ASN A 74 -30.42 6.90 33.48
C ASN A 74 -29.20 7.80 33.28
N MET A 75 -28.34 7.45 32.32
CA MET A 75 -27.10 8.18 32.03
C MET A 75 -26.95 8.39 30.54
N VAL A 76 -26.59 9.62 30.16
CA VAL A 76 -26.29 9.95 28.73
C VAL A 76 -25.00 9.32 28.33
N VAL A 77 -25.01 8.71 27.14
CA VAL A 77 -23.86 8.11 26.44
C VAL A 77 -23.27 9.15 25.52
N HIS A 78 -21.96 9.38 25.66
CA HIS A 78 -21.22 10.32 24.80
C HIS A 78 -20.22 9.61 23.93
N VAL A 79 -20.14 10.02 22.66
CA VAL A 79 -19.08 9.63 21.73
C VAL A 79 -18.54 10.90 21.08
N ASN A 80 -17.24 11.10 21.15
CA ASN A 80 -16.58 12.32 20.62
C ASN A 80 -17.25 13.62 21.10
N LYS A 81 -17.64 13.68 22.38
CA LYS A 81 -18.35 14.82 23.04
C LYS A 81 -19.76 15.07 22.52
N ARG A 82 -20.36 14.16 21.75
CA ARG A 82 -21.75 14.25 21.30
C ARG A 82 -22.62 13.28 22.08
N LYS A 83 -23.83 13.67 22.41
CA LYS A 83 -24.84 12.78 22.98
C LYS A 83 -25.34 11.83 21.90
N GLU A 84 -25.21 10.53 22.14
CA GLU A 84 -25.60 9.49 21.17
C GLU A 84 -26.82 8.68 21.59
N GLY A 85 -27.16 8.74 22.90
CA GLY A 85 -28.30 8.07 23.48
C GLY A 85 -28.23 8.02 24.98
N VAL A 86 -29.08 7.22 25.62
CA VAL A 86 -29.15 7.04 27.05
C VAL A 86 -29.12 5.58 27.45
N VAL A 87 -28.38 5.23 28.46
CA VAL A 87 -28.41 3.92 29.14
C VAL A 87 -29.20 4.05 30.44
N GLY A 88 -30.20 3.18 30.60
CA GLY A 88 -31.01 3.10 31.82
C GLY A 88 -30.86 1.76 32.52
N LEU A 89 -30.69 1.76 33.84
CA LEU A 89 -30.74 0.56 34.67
C LEU A 89 -31.92 0.69 35.66
N SER A 90 -32.69 -0.38 35.79
CA SER A 90 -33.80 -0.46 36.74
C SER A 90 -33.37 -1.18 38.03
N GLY A 91 -33.71 -0.61 39.18
CA GLY A 91 -33.38 -1.14 40.49
C GLY A 91 -33.22 -0.01 41.55
N ASP A 92 -32.82 -0.38 42.76
CA ASP A 92 -32.50 0.65 43.79
C ASP A 92 -31.31 1.49 43.36
N PRO A 93 -31.47 2.83 43.18
CA PRO A 93 -30.40 3.68 42.73
C PRO A 93 -29.11 3.62 43.56
N ARG A 94 -29.21 3.33 44.84
CA ARG A 94 -28.04 3.24 45.74
C ARG A 94 -27.17 2.02 45.41
N GLU A 95 -27.82 0.92 45.02
CA GLU A 95 -27.12 -0.35 44.67
C GLU A 95 -26.63 -0.36 43.25
N ILE A 96 -27.42 0.16 42.29
CA ILE A 96 -27.13 0.05 40.87
C ILE A 96 -26.22 1.14 40.33
N MET A 97 -26.01 2.26 41.04
CA MET A 97 -25.19 3.39 40.55
C MET A 97 -23.79 2.99 40.08
N PRO A 98 -23.00 2.16 40.82
CA PRO A 98 -21.69 1.71 40.34
C PRO A 98 -21.79 0.90 39.05
N VAL A 99 -22.81 0.01 38.99
CA VAL A 99 -23.04 -0.85 37.78
C VAL A 99 -23.45 0.02 36.59
N ALA A 100 -24.33 1.01 36.79
CA ALA A 100 -24.77 1.93 35.76
C ALA A 100 -23.59 2.72 35.13
N LYS A 101 -22.64 3.15 35.96
CA LYS A 101 -21.41 3.81 35.47
C LYS A 101 -20.55 2.89 34.63
N ILE A 102 -20.37 1.65 35.05
CA ILE A 102 -19.60 0.63 34.30
C ILE A 102 -20.29 0.31 32.98
N VAL A 103 -21.60 0.12 32.98
CA VAL A 103 -22.39 -0.15 31.77
C VAL A 103 -22.28 1.04 30.80
N LYS A 104 -22.49 2.29 31.32
CA LYS A 104 -22.29 3.49 30.47
C LYS A 104 -20.90 3.50 29.82
N MET A 105 -19.84 3.36 30.61
CA MET A 105 -18.46 3.36 30.10
C MET A 105 -18.24 2.25 29.07
N SER A 106 -18.79 1.06 29.30
CA SER A 106 -18.68 -0.07 28.35
C SER A 106 -19.37 0.25 27.04
N VAL A 107 -20.54 0.88 27.07
CA VAL A 107 -21.28 1.32 25.87
C VAL A 107 -20.48 2.37 25.10
N GLU A 108 -19.95 3.38 25.79
CA GLU A 108 -19.13 4.43 25.19
C GLU A 108 -17.90 3.88 24.50
N LEU A 109 -17.11 3.03 25.20
CA LEU A 109 -15.91 2.40 24.63
C LEU A 109 -16.23 1.52 23.42
N MET A 110 -17.34 0.78 23.46
CA MET A 110 -17.71 -0.06 22.31
C MET A 110 -18.18 0.76 21.11
N LEU A 111 -18.88 1.88 21.31
CA LEU A 111 -19.26 2.80 20.24
C LEU A 111 -18.04 3.48 19.63
N GLU A 112 -17.09 3.90 20.46
CA GLU A 112 -15.83 4.49 20.00
C GLU A 112 -15.01 3.47 19.17
N TYR A 113 -14.94 2.23 19.62
CA TYR A 113 -14.26 1.14 18.89
C TYR A 113 -14.90 0.86 17.52
N GLU A 114 -16.25 0.75 17.46
CA GLU A 114 -16.94 0.53 16.16
C GLU A 114 -16.76 1.73 15.23
N SER A 115 -16.80 2.95 15.75
CA SER A 115 -16.53 4.16 14.95
C SER A 115 -15.11 4.16 14.40
N TYR A 116 -14.12 3.85 15.23
CA TYR A 116 -12.72 3.72 14.81
C TYR A 116 -12.54 2.63 13.75
N LYS A 117 -13.15 1.47 13.94
CA LYS A 117 -13.12 0.35 12.97
C LYS A 117 -13.73 0.75 11.64
N PHE A 118 -14.87 1.44 11.65
CA PHE A 118 -15.54 1.92 10.43
C PHE A 118 -14.67 2.92 9.67
N GLU A 119 -14.06 3.88 10.37
CA GLU A 119 -13.13 4.85 9.76
C GLU A 119 -11.88 4.16 9.18
N SER A 120 -11.34 3.19 9.89
CA SER A 120 -10.18 2.41 9.41
C SER A 120 -10.50 1.62 8.14
N LEU A 121 -11.65 0.93 8.10
CA LEU A 121 -12.13 0.23 6.91
C LEU A 121 -12.39 1.20 5.75
N ARG A 122 -12.97 2.36 6.03
CA ARG A 122 -13.20 3.38 5.00
C ARG A 122 -11.89 3.90 4.40
N LYS A 123 -10.88 4.19 5.23
CA LYS A 123 -9.56 4.62 4.76
C LYS A 123 -8.85 3.52 3.98
N TYR A 124 -8.98 2.29 4.42
CA TYR A 124 -8.44 1.13 3.70
C TYR A 124 -9.05 1.01 2.30
N ASN A 125 -10.37 1.01 2.19
CA ASN A 125 -11.08 0.96 0.90
C ASN A 125 -10.69 2.12 -0.03
N LEU A 126 -10.43 3.32 0.51
CA LEU A 126 -9.97 4.46 -0.29
C LEU A 126 -8.56 4.27 -0.82
N LYS A 127 -7.65 3.65 -0.03
CA LYS A 127 -6.29 3.31 -0.51
C LYS A 127 -6.33 2.27 -1.62
N GLU A 128 -7.14 1.22 -1.47
CA GLU A 128 -7.35 0.21 -2.53
C GLU A 128 -7.87 0.85 -3.83
N GLN A 129 -8.89 1.70 -3.72
CA GLN A 129 -9.45 2.41 -4.87
C GLN A 129 -8.40 3.32 -5.55
N LEU A 130 -7.58 4.02 -4.76
CA LEU A 130 -6.50 4.85 -5.29
C LEU A 130 -5.46 4.01 -6.04
N ILE A 131 -4.99 2.91 -5.44
CA ILE A 131 -4.05 2.00 -6.09
C ILE A 131 -4.66 1.44 -7.37
N HIS A 132 -5.91 1.00 -7.32
CA HIS A 132 -6.60 0.48 -8.50
C HIS A 132 -6.69 1.52 -9.63
N LEU A 133 -6.98 2.78 -9.30
CA LEU A 133 -6.98 3.88 -10.25
C LEU A 133 -5.59 4.07 -10.87
N ILE A 134 -4.55 4.13 -10.05
CA ILE A 134 -3.16 4.29 -10.50
C ILE A 134 -2.72 3.11 -11.39
N LEU A 135 -3.04 1.87 -11.02
CA LEU A 135 -2.52 0.70 -11.73
C LEU A 135 -3.25 0.41 -13.05
N TYR A 136 -4.57 0.64 -13.10
CA TYR A 136 -5.43 0.07 -14.15
C TYR A 136 -6.19 1.08 -15.00
N SER A 137 -6.21 2.39 -14.63
CA SER A 137 -6.81 3.42 -15.48
C SER A 137 -5.78 4.00 -16.43
N ASP A 138 -6.10 4.07 -17.73
CA ASP A 138 -5.19 4.63 -18.73
C ASP A 138 -5.22 6.16 -18.77
N ASP A 139 -6.39 6.76 -18.53
CA ASP A 139 -6.67 8.18 -18.73
C ASP A 139 -7.25 8.86 -17.47
N PHE A 140 -6.61 8.72 -16.31
CA PHE A 140 -7.00 9.50 -15.14
C PHE A 140 -6.36 10.89 -15.16
N VAL A 141 -7.10 11.88 -14.68
CA VAL A 141 -6.63 13.26 -14.52
C VAL A 141 -6.39 13.58 -13.04
N ARG A 142 -5.66 14.67 -12.75
CA ARG A 142 -5.35 15.06 -11.36
C ARG A 142 -6.61 15.25 -10.50
N GLU A 143 -7.72 15.72 -11.09
CA GLU A 143 -9.00 15.90 -10.42
C GLU A 143 -9.55 14.59 -9.85
N ASP A 144 -9.36 13.46 -10.54
CA ASP A 144 -9.79 12.14 -10.09
C ASP A 144 -9.05 11.70 -8.80
N LEU A 145 -7.81 12.17 -8.64
CA LEU A 145 -6.95 11.85 -7.50
C LEU A 145 -7.21 12.76 -6.29
N THR A 146 -7.67 13.99 -6.52
CA THR A 146 -7.84 15.01 -5.46
C THR A 146 -8.69 14.52 -4.30
N LYS A 147 -9.78 13.81 -4.57
CA LYS A 147 -10.64 13.24 -3.53
C LYS A 147 -9.90 12.26 -2.60
N TYR A 148 -8.99 11.46 -3.17
CA TYR A 148 -8.18 10.50 -2.40
C TYR A 148 -7.08 11.21 -1.61
N ILE A 149 -6.39 12.19 -2.22
CA ILE A 149 -5.35 12.98 -1.58
C ILE A 149 -5.91 13.65 -0.33
N VAL A 150 -7.05 14.34 -0.45
CA VAL A 150 -7.70 15.02 0.69
C VAL A 150 -8.22 14.01 1.73
N ALA A 151 -8.97 12.99 1.30
CA ALA A 151 -9.58 12.05 2.23
C ALA A 151 -8.58 11.18 3.00
N LEU A 152 -7.43 10.87 2.39
CA LEU A 152 -6.34 10.10 2.98
C LEU A 152 -5.29 10.99 3.67
N ASN A 153 -5.41 12.31 3.55
CA ASN A 153 -4.42 13.29 4.03
C ASN A 153 -3.00 12.98 3.53
N LEU A 154 -2.89 12.82 2.19
CA LEU A 154 -1.61 12.51 1.55
C LEU A 154 -0.81 13.78 1.33
N GLU A 155 0.49 13.70 1.54
CA GLU A 155 1.44 14.75 1.16
C GLU A 155 1.73 14.62 -0.34
N GLU A 156 1.37 15.66 -1.12
CA GLU A 156 1.47 15.63 -2.58
C GLU A 156 2.91 15.53 -3.07
N ASP A 157 3.83 16.27 -2.42
CA ASP A 157 5.26 16.32 -2.79
C ASP A 157 6.08 15.17 -2.18
N MET A 158 5.46 14.27 -1.44
CA MET A 158 6.14 13.13 -0.83
C MET A 158 6.73 12.22 -1.90
N VAL A 159 8.03 12.01 -1.82
CA VAL A 159 8.69 11.04 -2.71
C VAL A 159 8.26 9.63 -2.36
N ARG A 160 7.81 8.87 -3.36
CA ARG A 160 7.47 7.45 -3.21
C ARG A 160 8.22 6.61 -4.24
N VAL A 161 8.45 5.37 -3.83
CA VAL A 161 9.08 4.35 -4.68
C VAL A 161 8.09 3.21 -4.86
N PRO A 162 7.69 2.86 -6.09
CA PRO A 162 6.91 1.67 -6.32
C PRO A 162 7.79 0.43 -6.15
N ILE A 163 7.29 -0.55 -5.42
CA ILE A 163 7.94 -1.85 -5.21
C ILE A 163 6.94 -2.92 -5.62
N LEU A 164 7.31 -3.76 -6.58
CA LEU A 164 6.53 -4.92 -6.98
C LEU A 164 7.20 -6.18 -6.45
N ILE A 165 6.44 -7.03 -5.74
CA ILE A 165 6.95 -8.28 -5.18
C ILE A 165 6.18 -9.45 -5.79
N GLU A 166 6.89 -10.34 -6.46
CA GLU A 166 6.41 -11.62 -6.96
C GLU A 166 6.88 -12.73 -6.03
N CYS A 167 5.97 -13.46 -5.41
CA CYS A 167 6.26 -14.65 -4.61
C CYS A 167 5.83 -15.89 -5.40
N LYS A 168 6.80 -16.75 -5.78
CA LYS A 168 6.56 -17.95 -6.57
C LYS A 168 6.32 -19.14 -5.64
N ASP A 169 5.36 -19.99 -6.03
CA ASP A 169 5.06 -21.26 -5.34
C ASP A 169 4.80 -21.08 -3.82
N SER A 170 4.23 -19.92 -3.44
CA SER A 170 3.96 -19.62 -2.04
C SER A 170 2.72 -20.36 -1.55
N THR A 171 2.85 -21.10 -0.47
CA THR A 171 1.72 -21.64 0.32
C THR A 171 1.09 -20.60 1.23
N VAL A 172 1.74 -19.44 1.39
CA VAL A 172 1.28 -18.33 2.22
C VAL A 172 0.39 -17.41 1.39
N SER A 173 -0.76 -17.04 1.96
CA SER A 173 -1.70 -16.14 1.27
C SER A 173 -1.10 -14.74 1.06
N GLY A 174 -1.47 -14.10 -0.05
CA GLY A 174 -1.07 -12.72 -0.35
C GLY A 174 -1.43 -11.74 0.77
N GLU A 175 -2.60 -11.92 1.42
CA GLU A 175 -3.04 -11.14 2.56
C GLU A 175 -2.08 -11.24 3.76
N LYS A 176 -1.57 -12.43 4.05
CA LYS A 176 -0.58 -12.61 5.12
C LYS A 176 0.72 -11.89 4.81
N LEU A 177 1.17 -11.97 3.56
CA LEU A 177 2.37 -11.28 3.10
C LEU A 177 2.19 -9.75 3.10
N ARG A 178 1.00 -9.26 2.73
CA ARG A 178 0.63 -7.85 2.81
C ARG A 178 0.67 -7.35 4.26
N GLN A 179 0.05 -8.09 5.17
CA GLN A 179 0.04 -7.74 6.59
C GLN A 179 1.45 -7.63 7.18
N LEU A 180 2.38 -8.51 6.78
CA LEU A 180 3.79 -8.42 7.22
C LEU A 180 4.47 -7.12 6.78
N LEU A 181 4.08 -6.56 5.64
CA LEU A 181 4.60 -5.28 5.16
C LEU A 181 3.96 -4.10 5.91
N GLU A 182 2.66 -4.17 6.22
CA GLU A 182 1.93 -3.14 6.97
C GLU A 182 2.32 -3.09 8.45
N ASP A 183 2.56 -4.25 9.08
CA ASP A 183 2.96 -4.36 10.49
C ASP A 183 4.44 -3.95 10.72
N ASN A 184 5.15 -3.57 9.66
CA ASN A 184 6.54 -3.15 9.76
C ASN A 184 6.65 -1.76 10.41
N LYS A 185 7.60 -1.61 11.35
CA LYS A 185 7.85 -0.32 12.05
C LYS A 185 8.18 0.86 11.13
N TYR A 186 8.65 0.59 9.91
CA TYR A 186 8.95 1.59 8.88
C TYR A 186 7.77 1.85 7.95
N PHE A 187 6.62 1.17 8.13
CA PHE A 187 5.42 1.45 7.37
C PHE A 187 4.79 2.77 7.83
N SER A 188 4.55 3.66 6.89
CA SER A 188 4.01 5.00 7.14
C SER A 188 2.53 5.09 6.72
N ARG A 189 1.82 6.07 7.28
CA ARG A 189 0.47 6.42 6.80
C ARG A 189 0.46 6.89 5.36
N GLN A 190 1.59 7.38 4.88
CA GLN A 190 1.80 7.84 3.51
C GLN A 190 2.08 6.70 2.52
N ASP A 191 2.26 5.47 3.02
CA ASP A 191 2.50 4.29 2.19
C ASP A 191 1.17 3.68 1.71
N PHE A 192 1.23 3.06 0.54
CA PHE A 192 0.14 2.25 0.00
C PHE A 192 0.65 0.84 -0.25
N VAL A 193 -0.16 -0.16 0.09
CA VAL A 193 0.15 -1.56 -0.24
C VAL A 193 -1.15 -2.26 -0.65
N ASP A 194 -1.07 -3.08 -1.67
CA ASP A 194 -2.20 -3.87 -2.17
C ASP A 194 -1.71 -5.11 -2.93
N ILE A 195 -2.65 -5.97 -3.29
CA ILE A 195 -2.42 -7.14 -4.11
C ILE A 195 -2.98 -6.87 -5.50
N THR A 196 -2.14 -6.97 -6.53
CA THR A 196 -2.57 -6.78 -7.92
C THR A 196 -3.47 -7.92 -8.39
N ARG A 197 -4.16 -7.73 -9.52
CA ARG A 197 -5.00 -8.76 -10.14
C ARG A 197 -4.22 -10.02 -10.51
N GLU A 198 -2.92 -9.88 -10.77
CA GLU A 198 -2.00 -10.97 -11.07
C GLU A 198 -1.47 -11.69 -9.81
N GLY A 199 -1.86 -11.22 -8.62
CA GLY A 199 -1.44 -11.78 -7.33
C GLY A 199 -0.07 -11.29 -6.84
N PHE A 200 0.48 -10.23 -7.42
CA PHE A 200 1.71 -9.59 -6.93
C PHE A 200 1.38 -8.63 -5.79
N LEU A 201 2.30 -8.45 -4.86
CA LEU A 201 2.22 -7.35 -3.90
C LEU A 201 2.79 -6.09 -4.55
N VAL A 202 2.06 -4.98 -4.46
CA VAL A 202 2.50 -3.67 -4.89
C VAL A 202 2.54 -2.73 -3.71
N ILE A 203 3.64 -1.98 -3.58
CA ILE A 203 3.84 -1.01 -2.52
C ILE A 203 4.28 0.31 -3.17
N PHE A 204 3.67 1.42 -2.76
CA PHE A 204 4.22 2.75 -2.99
C PHE A 204 4.79 3.23 -1.66
N LYS A 205 6.09 3.00 -1.46
CA LYS A 205 6.79 3.29 -0.21
C LYS A 205 7.21 4.75 -0.17
N SER A 206 6.77 5.51 0.81
CA SER A 206 7.21 6.88 1.06
C SER A 206 8.65 6.91 1.58
N ILE A 207 9.43 7.87 1.08
CA ILE A 207 10.81 8.10 1.45
C ILE A 207 10.89 9.48 2.13
N ASP A 208 11.02 9.46 3.44
CA ASP A 208 11.22 10.69 4.22
C ASP A 208 12.73 10.95 4.37
N CYS A 209 13.27 11.67 3.37
CA CYS A 209 14.69 12.01 3.30
C CYS A 209 14.85 13.33 2.55
N PRO A 210 15.76 14.23 2.99
CA PRO A 210 16.07 15.45 2.24
C PRO A 210 16.49 15.15 0.80
N ILE A 211 15.95 15.90 -0.16
CA ILE A 211 16.15 15.68 -1.60
C ILE A 211 17.64 15.55 -1.99
N GLY A 212 18.54 16.30 -1.33
CA GLY A 212 19.98 16.25 -1.61
C GLY A 212 20.65 14.90 -1.30
N TYR A 213 20.06 14.09 -0.45
CA TYR A 213 20.62 12.79 -0.01
C TYR A 213 19.81 11.60 -0.52
N ILE A 214 18.63 11.82 -1.07
CA ILE A 214 17.67 10.77 -1.38
C ILE A 214 18.25 9.68 -2.31
N MET A 215 19.04 10.08 -3.32
CA MET A 215 19.65 9.13 -4.25
C MET A 215 20.75 8.27 -3.62
N GLN A 216 21.34 8.72 -2.52
CA GLN A 216 22.35 7.96 -1.76
C GLN A 216 21.68 6.98 -0.80
N ASP A 217 20.61 7.40 -0.13
CA ASP A 217 20.06 6.71 1.04
C ASP A 217 18.85 5.83 0.71
N TYR A 218 18.12 6.09 -0.40
CA TYR A 218 16.87 5.36 -0.67
C TYR A 218 17.04 3.84 -0.75
N LYS A 219 18.15 3.34 -1.31
CA LYS A 219 18.41 1.89 -1.39
C LYS A 219 18.55 1.27 0.00
N TYR A 220 19.22 1.97 0.91
CA TYR A 220 19.36 1.55 2.30
C TYR A 220 18.00 1.58 3.02
N MET A 221 17.22 2.65 2.88
CA MET A 221 15.89 2.77 3.49
C MET A 221 14.94 1.67 3.00
N ILE A 222 14.94 1.36 1.69
CA ILE A 222 14.14 0.27 1.12
C ILE A 222 14.63 -1.09 1.65
N ALA A 223 15.93 -1.31 1.75
CA ALA A 223 16.49 -2.56 2.28
C ALA A 223 16.10 -2.77 3.76
N GLU A 224 16.14 -1.72 4.59
CA GLU A 224 15.69 -1.77 5.98
C GLU A 224 14.18 -2.05 6.09
N TYR A 225 13.38 -1.38 5.28
CA TYR A 225 11.94 -1.63 5.23
C TYR A 225 11.62 -3.09 4.86
N LEU A 226 12.31 -3.64 3.88
CA LEU A 226 12.08 -5.01 3.43
C LEU A 226 12.75 -6.09 4.30
N ALA A 227 13.64 -5.73 5.23
CA ALA A 227 14.47 -6.69 5.96
C ALA A 227 13.66 -7.79 6.68
N ALA A 228 12.63 -7.41 7.43
CA ALA A 228 11.77 -8.35 8.15
C ALA A 228 10.97 -9.26 7.20
N PHE A 229 10.44 -8.69 6.13
CA PHE A 229 9.74 -9.43 5.07
C PHE A 229 10.67 -10.44 4.38
N LEU A 230 11.88 -10.01 4.00
CA LEU A 230 12.90 -10.87 3.39
C LEU A 230 13.34 -12.00 4.33
N GLN A 231 13.43 -11.74 5.62
CA GLN A 231 13.72 -12.76 6.62
C GLN A 231 12.60 -13.79 6.69
N TYR A 232 11.35 -13.36 6.73
CA TYR A 232 10.18 -14.24 6.75
C TYR A 232 10.13 -15.15 5.52
N ILE A 233 10.21 -14.60 4.30
CA ILE A 233 10.13 -15.39 3.07
C ILE A 233 11.29 -16.37 2.92
N ARG A 234 12.49 -16.03 3.40
CA ARG A 234 13.63 -16.96 3.46
C ARG A 234 13.37 -18.15 4.39
N HIS A 235 12.83 -17.91 5.60
CA HIS A 235 12.48 -18.98 6.51
C HIS A 235 11.36 -19.88 5.98
N ALA A 236 10.44 -19.32 5.21
CA ALA A 236 9.36 -20.04 4.56
C ALA A 236 9.76 -20.70 3.22
N ASP A 237 11.03 -20.60 2.81
CA ASP A 237 11.58 -21.08 1.53
C ASP A 237 10.80 -20.57 0.29
N ILE A 238 10.31 -19.32 0.37
CA ILE A 238 9.55 -18.70 -0.72
C ILE A 238 10.51 -18.01 -1.69
N LYS A 239 10.50 -18.45 -2.95
CA LYS A 239 11.24 -17.78 -4.03
C LYS A 239 10.53 -16.48 -4.41
N SER A 240 11.26 -15.37 -4.40
CA SER A 240 10.68 -14.06 -4.71
C SER A 240 11.55 -13.22 -5.63
N GLY A 241 10.90 -12.43 -6.48
CA GLY A 241 11.47 -11.31 -7.21
C GLY A 241 10.93 -10.00 -6.64
N ILE A 242 11.80 -9.08 -6.29
CA ILE A 242 11.45 -7.77 -5.76
C ILE A 242 11.98 -6.70 -6.71
N TYR A 243 11.08 -5.94 -7.30
CA TYR A 243 11.39 -4.99 -8.37
C TYR A 243 11.09 -3.58 -7.86
N ILE A 244 12.15 -2.80 -7.64
CA ILE A 244 12.10 -1.45 -7.06
C ILE A 244 12.19 -0.44 -8.22
N GLY A 245 11.12 0.33 -8.42
CA GLY A 245 11.01 1.33 -9.47
C GLY A 245 11.76 2.63 -9.16
N PRO A 246 11.64 3.63 -10.04
CA PRO A 246 12.24 4.93 -9.82
C PRO A 246 11.50 5.75 -8.77
N LEU A 247 12.22 6.69 -8.16
CA LEU A 247 11.70 7.70 -7.25
C LEU A 247 10.72 8.63 -7.97
N GLN A 248 9.55 8.88 -7.39
CA GLN A 248 8.55 9.80 -7.91
C GLN A 248 7.94 10.65 -6.79
N ASN A 249 7.85 11.95 -7.02
CA ASN A 249 7.21 12.89 -6.10
C ASN A 249 5.88 13.45 -6.64
N ASP A 250 5.42 13.01 -7.81
CA ASP A 250 4.12 13.36 -8.34
C ASP A 250 3.32 12.07 -8.60
N ILE A 251 2.15 11.98 -7.98
CA ILE A 251 1.24 10.83 -8.06
C ILE A 251 0.81 10.53 -9.51
N MET A 252 0.79 11.52 -10.40
CA MET A 252 0.49 11.34 -11.82
C MET A 252 1.47 10.40 -12.54
N TYR A 253 2.72 10.31 -12.06
CA TYR A 253 3.75 9.44 -12.64
C TYR A 253 3.90 8.10 -11.94
N TYR A 254 3.11 7.81 -10.88
CA TYR A 254 3.20 6.53 -10.16
C TYR A 254 2.89 5.33 -11.04
N ARG A 255 1.90 5.46 -11.95
CA ARG A 255 1.61 4.43 -12.95
C ARG A 255 2.82 4.12 -13.81
N GLN A 256 3.47 5.16 -14.36
CA GLN A 256 4.66 4.95 -15.18
C GLN A 256 5.79 4.28 -14.40
N ALA A 257 6.01 4.71 -13.16
CA ALA A 257 7.01 4.11 -12.28
C ALA A 257 6.68 2.64 -11.96
N TYR A 258 5.42 2.29 -11.78
CA TYR A 258 4.96 0.90 -11.64
C TYR A 258 5.18 0.07 -12.91
N LEU A 259 4.93 0.63 -14.09
CA LEU A 259 5.20 -0.04 -15.37
C LEU A 259 6.68 -0.41 -15.55
N TYR A 260 7.60 0.36 -14.99
CA TYR A 260 9.01 -0.01 -14.96
C TYR A 260 9.28 -1.23 -14.05
N CYS A 261 8.57 -1.36 -12.93
CA CYS A 261 8.63 -2.58 -12.11
C CYS A 261 8.12 -3.80 -12.87
N LEU A 262 7.00 -3.67 -13.57
CA LEU A 262 6.45 -4.75 -14.43
C LEU A 262 7.40 -5.12 -15.57
N TRP A 263 8.06 -4.13 -16.18
CA TRP A 263 9.06 -4.40 -17.19
C TRP A 263 10.22 -5.24 -16.61
N MET A 264 10.73 -4.87 -15.44
CA MET A 264 11.78 -5.65 -14.77
C MET A 264 11.31 -7.06 -14.45
N GLN A 265 10.09 -7.24 -13.93
CA GLN A 265 9.50 -8.54 -13.62
C GLN A 265 9.46 -9.46 -14.84
N LYS A 266 9.08 -8.93 -16.02
CA LYS A 266 9.03 -9.68 -17.28
C LYS A 266 10.42 -10.03 -17.84
N ASN A 267 11.42 -9.17 -17.63
CA ASN A 267 12.73 -9.28 -18.24
C ASN A 267 13.83 -9.85 -17.33
N ILE A 268 13.62 -9.87 -15.99
CA ILE A 268 14.57 -10.39 -15.03
C ILE A 268 13.99 -11.64 -14.37
N ARG A 269 14.40 -12.82 -14.85
CA ARG A 269 13.87 -14.11 -14.38
C ARG A 269 14.67 -14.71 -13.21
N LYS A 270 15.20 -13.86 -12.32
CA LYS A 270 16.00 -14.27 -11.17
C LYS A 270 15.27 -13.92 -9.86
N SER A 271 15.56 -14.64 -8.78
CA SER A 271 15.15 -14.25 -7.44
C SER A 271 16.11 -13.21 -6.88
N GLY A 272 15.59 -12.24 -6.12
CA GLY A 272 16.38 -11.17 -5.51
C GLY A 272 15.71 -9.81 -5.60
N SER A 273 16.43 -8.76 -5.19
CA SER A 273 15.97 -7.37 -5.25
C SER A 273 16.67 -6.62 -6.40
N PHE A 274 15.88 -5.98 -7.24
CA PHE A 274 16.35 -5.33 -8.46
C PHE A 274 15.88 -3.88 -8.49
N TYR A 275 16.80 -2.94 -8.67
CA TYR A 275 16.54 -1.51 -8.68
C TYR A 275 16.53 -0.98 -10.11
N PHE A 276 15.51 -0.24 -10.51
CA PHE A 276 15.33 0.20 -11.90
C PHE A 276 16.53 1.02 -12.44
N TYR A 277 17.12 1.87 -11.60
CA TYR A 277 18.27 2.67 -12.02
C TYR A 277 19.51 1.83 -12.43
N ASP A 278 19.60 0.58 -11.98
CA ASP A 278 20.68 -0.35 -12.40
C ASP A 278 20.37 -0.98 -13.78
N TYR A 279 19.13 -0.85 -14.26
CA TYR A 279 18.62 -1.45 -15.51
C TYR A 279 18.17 -0.44 -16.56
N ILE A 280 18.35 0.87 -16.33
CA ILE A 280 17.81 1.92 -17.19
C ILE A 280 18.32 1.80 -18.65
N VAL A 281 19.60 1.46 -18.86
CA VAL A 281 20.18 1.30 -20.18
C VAL A 281 19.51 0.13 -20.90
N LYS A 282 19.36 -1.01 -20.22
CA LYS A 282 18.69 -2.21 -20.77
C LYS A 282 17.22 -1.94 -21.09
N TYR A 283 16.54 -1.11 -20.27
CA TYR A 283 15.19 -0.68 -20.56
C TYR A 283 15.13 0.16 -21.84
N LEU A 284 16.01 1.17 -21.98
CA LEU A 284 16.08 2.02 -23.17
C LEU A 284 16.40 1.22 -24.43
N GLU A 285 17.32 0.25 -24.34
CA GLU A 285 17.62 -0.68 -25.45
C GLU A 285 16.39 -1.50 -25.85
N SER A 286 15.57 -1.93 -24.89
CA SER A 286 14.35 -2.71 -25.18
C SER A 286 13.23 -1.89 -25.84
N MET A 287 13.28 -0.55 -25.70
CA MET A 287 12.32 0.37 -26.34
C MET A 287 12.67 0.66 -27.80
N ALA A 288 13.90 0.39 -28.20
CA ALA A 288 14.31 0.58 -29.58
C ALA A 288 13.62 -0.44 -30.49
N SER A 289 12.92 0.06 -31.51
CA SER A 289 12.24 -0.80 -32.48
C SER A 289 13.26 -1.56 -33.33
N MET A 290 13.26 -2.89 -33.24
CA MET A 290 14.09 -3.74 -34.12
C MET A 290 13.81 -3.49 -35.61
N THR A 291 12.58 -3.12 -35.96
CA THR A 291 12.19 -2.80 -37.34
C THR A 291 12.85 -1.49 -37.80
N GLU A 292 12.89 -0.47 -36.94
CA GLU A 292 13.58 0.80 -37.24
C GLU A 292 15.08 0.58 -37.37
N PHE A 293 15.72 -0.15 -36.44
CA PHE A 293 17.13 -0.52 -36.55
C PHE A 293 17.41 -1.31 -37.84
N HIS A 294 16.57 -2.29 -38.16
CA HIS A 294 16.71 -3.07 -39.40
C HIS A 294 16.66 -2.16 -40.63
N THR A 295 15.72 -1.22 -40.68
CA THR A 295 15.56 -0.29 -41.80
C THR A 295 16.75 0.65 -41.92
N LEU A 296 17.25 1.20 -40.80
CA LEU A 296 18.43 2.08 -40.81
C LEU A 296 19.69 1.38 -41.32
N PHE A 297 19.89 0.10 -40.97
CA PHE A 297 21.10 -0.63 -41.30
C PHE A 297 20.94 -1.56 -42.50
N LEU A 298 19.77 -1.63 -43.14
CA LEU A 298 19.51 -2.52 -44.26
C LEU A 298 20.50 -2.32 -45.43
N MET A 299 20.75 -1.07 -45.80
CA MET A 299 21.67 -0.73 -46.88
C MET A 299 23.12 -1.06 -46.49
N LEU A 300 23.52 -0.82 -45.25
CA LEU A 300 24.85 -1.19 -44.77
C LEU A 300 25.03 -2.72 -44.81
N LYS A 301 24.02 -3.46 -44.33
CA LYS A 301 24.01 -4.92 -44.34
C LYS A 301 24.19 -5.49 -45.77
N GLN A 302 23.50 -4.91 -46.74
CA GLN A 302 23.63 -5.31 -48.14
C GLN A 302 25.01 -5.03 -48.76
N LYS A 303 25.63 -3.88 -48.37
CA LYS A 303 26.94 -3.48 -48.91
C LYS A 303 28.13 -4.12 -48.21
N LEU A 304 28.04 -4.42 -46.91
CA LEU A 304 29.20 -4.89 -46.14
C LEU A 304 29.46 -6.39 -46.27
N GLY A 305 28.49 -7.17 -46.70
CA GLY A 305 28.60 -8.62 -46.78
C GLY A 305 28.61 -9.35 -45.44
N GLN A 306 28.05 -10.55 -45.40
CA GLN A 306 27.80 -11.29 -44.16
C GLN A 306 29.07 -11.54 -43.35
N LYS A 307 30.17 -11.95 -43.99
CA LYS A 307 31.43 -12.24 -43.31
C LYS A 307 32.04 -11.04 -42.58
N PHE A 308 31.88 -9.83 -43.13
CA PHE A 308 32.32 -8.62 -42.43
C PHE A 308 31.45 -8.34 -41.19
N ILE A 309 30.12 -8.48 -41.31
CA ILE A 309 29.18 -8.26 -40.24
C ILE A 309 29.44 -9.23 -39.07
N ASP A 310 29.63 -10.52 -39.37
CA ASP A 310 29.91 -11.51 -38.34
C ASP A 310 31.20 -11.21 -37.58
N ASN A 311 32.28 -10.90 -38.32
CA ASN A 311 33.55 -10.50 -37.72
C ASN A 311 33.44 -9.19 -36.91
N TYR A 312 32.61 -8.24 -37.35
CA TYR A 312 32.34 -6.99 -36.62
C TYR A 312 31.64 -7.29 -35.31
N LEU A 313 30.54 -8.04 -35.34
CA LEU A 313 29.75 -8.40 -34.15
C LEU A 313 30.56 -9.17 -33.11
N GLU A 314 31.35 -10.19 -33.57
CA GLU A 314 32.24 -10.93 -32.68
C GLU A 314 33.30 -10.03 -32.05
N THR A 315 33.92 -9.16 -32.84
CA THR A 315 35.00 -8.28 -32.39
C THR A 315 34.49 -7.26 -31.36
N ILE A 316 33.35 -6.61 -31.65
CA ILE A 316 32.73 -5.63 -30.72
C ILE A 316 32.20 -6.32 -29.47
N GLY A 317 31.55 -7.49 -29.62
CA GLY A 317 31.10 -8.29 -28.50
C GLY A 317 32.23 -8.67 -27.52
N ALA A 318 33.35 -9.13 -28.05
CA ALA A 318 34.53 -9.46 -27.27
C ALA A 318 35.13 -8.23 -26.56
N LEU A 319 35.19 -7.09 -27.24
CA LEU A 319 35.68 -5.83 -26.62
C LEU A 319 34.79 -5.38 -25.46
N ILE A 320 33.48 -5.42 -25.64
CA ILE A 320 32.51 -5.05 -24.58
C ILE A 320 32.68 -6.01 -23.39
N GLU A 321 32.66 -7.32 -23.62
CA GLU A 321 32.76 -8.35 -22.61
C GLU A 321 34.07 -8.30 -21.81
N LYS A 322 35.16 -7.94 -22.45
CA LYS A 322 36.50 -7.86 -21.86
C LYS A 322 36.92 -6.43 -21.55
N GLU A 323 35.97 -5.54 -21.35
CA GLU A 323 36.18 -4.16 -20.91
C GLU A 323 37.19 -3.39 -21.78
N TYR A 324 37.19 -3.61 -23.09
CA TYR A 324 38.09 -3.02 -24.09
C TYR A 324 39.58 -3.33 -23.85
N ASN A 325 39.88 -4.37 -23.10
CA ASN A 325 41.24 -4.90 -22.99
C ASN A 325 41.52 -5.78 -24.21
N LEU A 326 42.40 -5.30 -25.08
CA LEU A 326 42.73 -5.97 -26.33
C LEU A 326 43.36 -7.36 -26.16
N ASN A 327 44.15 -7.56 -25.09
CA ASN A 327 44.74 -8.86 -24.84
C ASN A 327 43.67 -9.87 -24.45
N ASN A 328 42.87 -9.51 -23.43
CA ASN A 328 41.79 -10.41 -22.97
C ASN A 328 40.73 -10.66 -24.04
N ALA A 329 40.44 -9.66 -24.91
CA ALA A 329 39.51 -9.83 -26.03
C ALA A 329 40.07 -10.75 -27.13
N SER A 330 41.37 -10.64 -27.43
CA SER A 330 42.02 -11.52 -28.40
C SER A 330 42.06 -12.97 -27.93
N ASP A 331 42.36 -13.20 -26.64
CA ASP A 331 42.33 -14.52 -25.99
C ASP A 331 40.92 -15.12 -26.02
N TRP A 332 39.89 -14.32 -25.71
CA TRP A 332 38.52 -14.77 -25.74
C TRP A 332 38.02 -15.15 -27.14
N LEU A 333 38.48 -14.42 -28.16
CA LEU A 333 38.21 -14.72 -29.57
C LEU A 333 39.10 -15.85 -30.16
N HIS A 334 40.04 -16.38 -29.38
CA HIS A 334 41.03 -17.33 -29.80
C HIS A 334 41.81 -16.88 -31.03
N VAL A 335 42.13 -15.57 -31.13
CA VAL A 335 42.91 -14.99 -32.22
C VAL A 335 44.16 -14.29 -31.69
N HIS A 336 45.20 -14.16 -32.54
CA HIS A 336 46.34 -13.35 -32.17
C HIS A 336 45.98 -11.86 -32.07
N LYS A 337 46.56 -11.15 -31.13
CA LYS A 337 46.30 -9.72 -30.91
C LYS A 337 46.38 -8.88 -32.19
N ASN A 338 47.36 -9.17 -33.08
CA ASN A 338 47.48 -8.45 -34.35
C ASN A 338 46.28 -8.71 -35.29
N THR A 339 45.65 -9.87 -35.23
CA THR A 339 44.43 -10.19 -35.97
C THR A 339 43.26 -9.32 -35.45
N LEU A 340 43.17 -9.15 -34.13
CA LEU A 340 42.16 -8.28 -33.53
C LEU A 340 42.37 -6.81 -33.94
N VAL A 341 43.61 -6.33 -33.88
CA VAL A 341 43.98 -4.97 -34.34
C VAL A 341 43.63 -4.79 -35.82
N TYR A 342 43.99 -5.74 -36.69
CA TYR A 342 43.61 -5.71 -38.09
C TYR A 342 42.09 -5.66 -38.30
N ARG A 343 41.31 -6.43 -37.56
CA ARG A 343 39.83 -6.35 -37.61
C ARG A 343 39.33 -4.95 -37.21
N LEU A 344 39.89 -4.33 -36.17
CA LEU A 344 39.53 -2.98 -35.71
C LEU A 344 39.91 -1.91 -36.74
N ASP A 345 41.07 -2.01 -37.35
CA ASP A 345 41.49 -1.06 -38.38
C ASP A 345 40.58 -1.17 -39.62
N LYS A 346 40.20 -2.38 -40.01
CA LYS A 346 39.23 -2.60 -41.10
C LYS A 346 37.83 -2.05 -40.76
N ILE A 347 37.38 -2.17 -39.53
CA ILE A 347 36.14 -1.55 -39.04
C ILE A 347 36.23 -0.04 -39.18
N ARG A 348 37.36 0.55 -38.72
CA ARG A 348 37.60 1.98 -38.81
C ARG A 348 37.61 2.49 -40.23
N GLU A 349 38.27 1.78 -41.15
CA GLU A 349 38.36 2.14 -42.55
C GLU A 349 36.98 2.09 -43.24
N ILE A 350 36.20 1.03 -43.04
CA ILE A 350 34.93 0.81 -43.72
C ILE A 350 33.78 1.67 -43.13
N LEU A 351 33.71 1.74 -41.82
CA LEU A 351 32.60 2.42 -41.15
C LEU A 351 32.93 3.88 -40.74
N ASN A 352 34.18 4.29 -40.91
CA ASN A 352 34.70 5.56 -40.42
C ASN A 352 34.44 5.78 -38.92
N MET A 353 34.48 4.69 -38.15
CA MET A 353 34.18 4.67 -36.73
C MET A 353 35.32 4.01 -35.97
N ASN A 354 35.78 4.67 -34.88
CA ASN A 354 36.82 4.07 -34.04
C ASN A 354 36.19 3.36 -32.83
N PRO A 355 36.10 2.03 -32.76
CA PRO A 355 35.50 1.27 -31.68
C PRO A 355 36.21 1.47 -30.33
N LEU A 356 37.44 1.98 -30.30
CA LEU A 356 38.22 2.27 -29.11
C LEU A 356 38.18 3.73 -28.68
N ALA A 357 37.47 4.60 -29.40
CA ALA A 357 37.36 6.01 -29.02
C ALA A 357 36.50 6.21 -27.79
N LYS A 358 36.98 7.06 -26.88
CA LYS A 358 36.27 7.34 -25.60
C LYS A 358 34.82 7.81 -25.75
N ASN A 359 34.45 8.38 -26.88
CA ASN A 359 33.07 8.83 -27.18
C ASN A 359 32.07 7.71 -27.38
N TYR A 360 32.51 6.46 -27.62
CA TYR A 360 31.67 5.28 -27.65
C TYR A 360 31.19 4.82 -26.26
N TYR A 361 31.76 5.38 -25.18
CA TYR A 361 31.33 5.08 -23.83
C TYR A 361 29.92 5.59 -23.47
N LEU A 362 29.32 6.48 -24.27
CA LEU A 362 27.94 6.94 -24.09
C LEU A 362 26.88 5.84 -24.28
N LEU A 363 27.23 4.74 -24.97
CA LEU A 363 26.38 3.56 -25.11
C LEU A 363 26.66 2.52 -23.98
N ARG A 364 27.52 2.86 -23.03
CA ARG A 364 28.01 1.95 -21.99
C ARG A 364 27.35 2.12 -20.61
N LYS A 365 26.51 3.16 -20.43
CA LYS A 365 25.86 3.42 -19.14
C LYS A 365 24.36 3.27 -19.23
#